data_ca7994ad6299cacea02b8f670259254d
#
_entry.id   ca7994ad6299cacea02b8f670259254d
#
_cell.length_a   1.000
_cell.length_b   1.000
_cell.length_c   1.000
_cell.angle_alpha   90.00
_cell.angle_beta   90.00
_cell.angle_gamma   90.00
#
_symmetry.space_group_name_H-M   'P 1'
#
loop_
_entity.id
_entity.type
_entity.pdbx_description
1 polymer ?
#
loop_
_entity_poly.entity_id
_entity_poly.type
_entity_poly.pdbx_seq_one_letter_code
_entity_poly.pdbx_strand_id
1 'polypeptide(L)'
;MFVDKAIIKVRAGNGGDGAVAFHREKFVAAGGPDGGDGGRGGSIIFRPDDGMNTLSDFRYQRKYTATHGENGQTNRRNGKSGQDCIIRVPRGTLIYDNETGRLMADMSGDEDFVAAKGGRGGWGNSHFATATRQVPRFSKPGTPGEEIGRAHV
;
A
#
# COMPACT_ATOMS: atom_id res chain seq x y z
N MET A 1 -5.22 -8.38 -31.46
CA MET A 1 -4.28 -7.32 -31.86
C MET A 1 -3.06 -7.37 -30.95
N PHE A 2 -1.88 -7.30 -31.55
CA PHE A 2 -0.62 -7.23 -30.80
C PHE A 2 -0.34 -5.78 -30.40
N VAL A 3 -0.01 -5.54 -29.11
CA VAL A 3 0.37 -4.24 -28.61
C VAL A 3 1.67 -4.42 -27.84
N ASP A 4 2.70 -3.69 -28.21
CA ASP A 4 4.04 -3.82 -27.64
C ASP A 4 4.43 -2.65 -26.74
N LYS A 5 3.62 -1.61 -26.64
CA LYS A 5 3.83 -0.45 -25.78
C LYS A 5 2.52 0.04 -25.18
N ALA A 6 2.56 0.42 -23.92
CA ALA A 6 1.40 1.00 -23.26
C ALA A 6 1.85 1.97 -22.16
N ILE A 7 1.00 2.95 -21.86
CA ILE A 7 1.20 3.88 -20.76
C ILE A 7 0.10 3.65 -19.76
N ILE A 8 0.45 3.36 -18.52
CA ILE A 8 -0.50 3.13 -17.44
C ILE A 8 -0.17 4.02 -16.24
N LYS A 9 -1.17 4.27 -15.42
CA LYS A 9 -1.03 5.02 -14.18
C LYS A 9 -1.14 4.05 -13.01
N VAL A 10 -0.18 4.07 -12.10
CA VAL A 10 -0.17 3.16 -10.95
C VAL A 10 -0.10 3.94 -9.65
N ARG A 11 -0.85 3.50 -8.64
CA ARG A 11 -0.89 4.11 -7.33
C ARG A 11 -1.02 3.04 -6.26
N ALA A 12 -0.06 3.03 -5.33
CA ALA A 12 -0.13 2.16 -4.17
C ALA A 12 -1.13 2.69 -3.15
N GLY A 13 -1.60 1.82 -2.27
CA GLY A 13 -2.53 2.20 -1.22
C GLY A 13 -1.85 2.97 -0.09
N ASN A 14 -2.58 3.87 0.54
CA ASN A 14 -2.12 4.59 1.73
C ASN A 14 -2.19 3.67 2.95
N GLY A 15 -1.31 3.91 3.93
CA GLY A 15 -1.44 3.27 5.23
C GLY A 15 -2.64 3.84 5.99
N GLY A 16 -3.27 3.01 6.79
CA GLY A 16 -4.34 3.45 7.69
C GLY A 16 -3.77 4.21 8.89
N ASP A 17 -4.60 5.01 9.52
CA ASP A 17 -4.22 5.79 10.70
C ASP A 17 -4.27 4.93 11.95
N GLY A 18 -3.39 5.23 12.91
CA GLY A 18 -3.50 4.68 14.25
C GLY A 18 -4.71 5.25 14.97
N ALA A 19 -5.27 4.48 15.87
CA ALA A 19 -6.42 4.91 16.66
C ALA A 19 -6.00 5.55 17.97
N VAL A 20 -6.81 6.48 18.45
CA VAL A 20 -6.75 6.97 19.82
C VAL A 20 -7.95 6.38 20.56
N ALA A 21 -7.71 5.44 21.46
CA ALA A 21 -8.75 4.78 22.22
C ALA A 21 -8.22 4.42 23.62
N PHE A 22 -9.13 4.21 24.56
CA PHE A 22 -8.81 3.85 25.93
C PHE A 22 -9.67 2.67 26.33
N HIS A 23 -9.03 1.74 27.05
CA HIS A 23 -9.74 0.58 27.54
C HIS A 23 -10.82 1.01 28.51
N ARG A 24 -12.04 0.51 28.29
CA ARG A 24 -13.18 0.79 29.16
C ARG A 24 -13.86 -0.51 29.54
N GLU A 25 -14.03 -0.69 30.84
CA GLU A 25 -14.80 -1.77 31.41
C GLU A 25 -15.90 -1.20 32.27
N LYS A 26 -16.91 -2.05 32.54
CA LYS A 26 -18.04 -1.69 33.39
C LYS A 26 -17.55 -1.30 34.78
N PHE A 27 -17.40 -0.53 35.44
CA PHE A 27 -16.86 -0.11 36.74
C PHE A 27 -15.43 0.39 36.72
N VAL A 28 -14.82 0.54 35.53
CA VAL A 28 -13.51 1.18 35.39
C VAL A 28 -13.69 2.48 34.62
N ALA A 29 -13.44 3.60 35.32
CA ALA A 29 -13.69 4.92 34.74
C ALA A 29 -12.71 5.26 33.61
N ALA A 30 -11.47 4.82 33.71
CA ALA A 30 -10.47 5.03 32.68
C ALA A 30 -9.45 3.88 32.70
N GLY A 31 -9.26 3.23 31.58
CA GLY A 31 -8.22 2.23 31.39
C GLY A 31 -7.03 2.79 30.63
N GLY A 32 -6.03 1.95 30.37
CA GLY A 32 -4.87 2.32 29.58
C GLY A 32 -5.22 2.56 28.11
N PRO A 33 -4.28 3.11 27.32
CA PRO A 33 -4.49 3.33 25.90
C PRO A 33 -4.60 2.00 25.16
N ASP A 34 -5.61 1.84 24.34
CA ASP A 34 -5.87 0.61 23.58
C ASP A 34 -6.14 0.86 22.11
N GLY A 35 -5.70 2.00 21.58
CA GLY A 35 -5.79 2.27 20.15
C GLY A 35 -4.88 1.35 19.34
N GLY A 36 -5.43 0.67 18.34
CA GLY A 36 -4.68 -0.20 17.44
C GLY A 36 -3.99 0.57 16.33
N ASP A 37 -3.07 -0.08 15.65
CA ASP A 37 -2.32 0.50 14.54
C ASP A 37 -3.16 0.47 13.26
N GLY A 38 -2.89 1.43 12.37
CA GLY A 38 -3.41 1.36 11.03
C GLY A 38 -2.76 0.23 10.24
N GLY A 39 -3.50 -0.32 9.29
CA GLY A 39 -3.00 -1.34 8.38
C GLY A 39 -2.10 -0.73 7.31
N ARG A 40 -1.22 -1.54 6.77
CA ARG A 40 -0.34 -1.15 5.67
C ARG A 40 -1.14 -1.07 4.37
N GLY A 41 -0.83 -0.09 3.52
CA GLY A 41 -1.41 -0.02 2.17
C GLY A 41 -0.84 -1.09 1.26
N GLY A 42 -1.61 -1.50 0.26
CA GLY A 42 -1.15 -2.44 -0.75
C GLY A 42 -0.16 -1.81 -1.71
N SER A 43 0.71 -2.64 -2.31
CA SER A 43 1.73 -2.21 -3.26
C SER A 43 1.31 -2.55 -4.69
N ILE A 44 1.94 -1.88 -5.66
CA ILE A 44 1.80 -2.21 -7.08
C ILE A 44 2.97 -3.10 -7.46
N ILE A 45 2.69 -4.29 -7.95
CA ILE A 45 3.68 -5.31 -8.26
C ILE A 45 3.51 -5.75 -9.71
N PHE A 46 4.57 -5.66 -10.50
CA PHE A 46 4.61 -6.24 -11.84
C PHE A 46 5.14 -7.67 -11.76
N ARG A 47 4.47 -8.57 -12.44
CA ARG A 47 4.82 -10.00 -12.45
C ARG A 47 5.00 -10.49 -13.88
N PRO A 48 6.15 -11.12 -14.21
CA PRO A 48 6.31 -11.71 -15.54
C PRO A 48 5.37 -12.90 -15.70
N ASP A 49 4.74 -12.99 -16.87
CA ASP A 49 3.77 -14.05 -17.18
C ASP A 49 4.08 -14.62 -18.55
N ASP A 50 4.50 -15.89 -18.60
CA ASP A 50 4.84 -16.57 -19.84
C ASP A 50 3.62 -16.84 -20.73
N GLY A 51 2.42 -16.81 -20.13
CA GLY A 51 1.18 -16.95 -20.87
C GLY A 51 0.74 -15.70 -21.64
N MET A 52 1.43 -14.58 -21.40
CA MET A 52 1.16 -13.32 -22.10
C MET A 52 2.24 -13.05 -23.14
N ASN A 53 1.82 -12.65 -24.34
CA ASN A 53 2.74 -12.25 -25.41
C ASN A 53 2.45 -10.87 -25.97
N THR A 54 1.49 -10.14 -25.37
CA THR A 54 1.10 -8.81 -25.82
C THR A 54 0.64 -7.95 -24.64
N LEU A 55 0.72 -6.65 -24.78
CA LEU A 55 0.24 -5.68 -23.79
C LEU A 55 -1.17 -5.16 -24.14
N SER A 56 -1.94 -5.91 -24.92
CA SER A 56 -3.24 -5.46 -25.41
C SER A 56 -4.25 -5.13 -24.31
N ASP A 57 -4.17 -5.81 -23.15
CA ASP A 57 -5.08 -5.57 -22.04
C ASP A 57 -4.96 -4.15 -21.49
N PHE A 58 -3.78 -3.54 -21.61
CA PHE A 58 -3.52 -2.17 -21.12
C PHE A 58 -4.17 -1.10 -21.99
N ARG A 59 -4.75 -1.46 -23.13
CA ARG A 59 -5.57 -0.55 -23.91
C ARG A 59 -6.91 -0.28 -23.25
N TYR A 60 -7.42 -1.27 -22.51
CA TYR A 60 -8.73 -1.22 -21.88
C TYR A 60 -8.64 -0.75 -20.44
N GLN A 61 -7.62 -1.17 -19.72
CA GLN A 61 -7.38 -0.74 -18.34
C GLN A 61 -6.03 -0.02 -18.29
N ARG A 62 -6.08 1.27 -17.98
CA ARG A 62 -4.88 2.12 -17.94
C ARG A 62 -4.57 2.66 -16.55
N LYS A 63 -5.43 2.38 -15.57
CA LYS A 63 -5.26 2.84 -14.21
C LYS A 63 -5.30 1.65 -13.27
N TYR A 64 -4.27 1.53 -12.44
CA TYR A 64 -4.14 0.44 -11.47
C TYR A 64 -3.89 1.03 -10.10
N THR A 65 -4.70 0.64 -9.12
CA THR A 65 -4.58 1.09 -7.75
C THR A 65 -4.62 -0.10 -6.82
N ALA A 66 -3.75 -0.10 -5.79
CA ALA A 66 -3.85 -1.04 -4.69
C ALA A 66 -4.75 -0.46 -3.60
N THR A 67 -5.25 -1.32 -2.73
CA THR A 67 -6.18 -0.86 -1.69
C THR A 67 -5.45 -0.21 -0.52
N HIS A 68 -6.13 0.72 0.14
CA HIS A 68 -5.61 1.37 1.34
C HIS A 68 -5.64 0.42 2.53
N GLY A 69 -4.74 0.63 3.49
CA GLY A 69 -4.84 -0.01 4.78
C GLY A 69 -6.02 0.58 5.57
N GLU A 70 -6.62 -0.23 6.42
CA GLU A 70 -7.69 0.22 7.29
C GLU A 70 -7.13 0.92 8.52
N ASN A 71 -7.88 1.85 9.08
CA ASN A 71 -7.52 2.52 10.32
C ASN A 71 -7.56 1.54 11.50
N GLY A 72 -6.71 1.78 12.50
CA GLY A 72 -6.78 1.06 13.75
C GLY A 72 -8.08 1.34 14.48
N GLN A 73 -8.41 0.47 15.41
CA GLN A 73 -9.65 0.54 16.17
C GLN A 73 -9.38 0.37 17.66
N THR A 74 -10.45 0.38 18.47
CA THR A 74 -10.39 0.15 19.91
C THR A 74 -9.95 -1.28 20.22
N ASN A 75 -9.64 -1.55 21.50
CA ASN A 75 -9.22 -2.87 21.99
C ASN A 75 -7.96 -3.39 21.28
N ARG A 76 -7.03 -2.49 20.95
CA ARG A 76 -5.79 -2.80 20.24
C ARG A 76 -6.00 -3.53 18.91
N ARG A 77 -7.15 -3.34 18.30
CA ARG A 77 -7.41 -3.92 16.99
C ARG A 77 -6.66 -3.15 15.92
N ASN A 78 -5.75 -3.82 15.27
CA ASN A 78 -5.06 -3.23 14.12
C ASN A 78 -5.97 -3.26 12.89
N GLY A 79 -5.86 -2.23 12.07
CA GLY A 79 -6.53 -2.22 10.78
C GLY A 79 -5.97 -3.29 9.87
N LYS A 80 -6.80 -3.80 8.98
CA LYS A 80 -6.36 -4.80 7.99
C LYS A 80 -5.42 -4.16 6.99
N SER A 81 -4.42 -4.93 6.54
CA SER A 81 -3.56 -4.51 5.44
C SER A 81 -4.34 -4.45 4.14
N GLY A 82 -4.01 -3.46 3.30
CA GLY A 82 -4.55 -3.39 1.95
C GLY A 82 -3.98 -4.50 1.08
N GLN A 83 -4.70 -4.83 0.02
CA GLN A 83 -4.26 -5.85 -0.94
C GLN A 83 -3.35 -5.25 -1.98
N ASP A 84 -2.30 -5.99 -2.33
CA ASP A 84 -1.42 -5.62 -3.44
C ASP A 84 -2.18 -5.74 -4.77
N CYS A 85 -1.83 -4.87 -5.70
CA CYS A 85 -2.30 -4.96 -7.06
C CYS A 85 -1.19 -5.59 -7.91
N ILE A 86 -1.45 -6.80 -8.41
CA ILE A 86 -0.48 -7.52 -9.23
C ILE A 86 -0.83 -7.30 -10.70
N ILE A 87 0.12 -6.71 -11.44
CA ILE A 87 -0.02 -6.43 -12.85
C ILE A 87 0.85 -7.42 -13.61
N ARG A 88 0.22 -8.30 -14.37
CA ARG A 88 0.93 -9.29 -15.17
C ARG A 88 1.37 -8.68 -16.49
N VAL A 89 2.61 -8.92 -16.86
CA VAL A 89 3.21 -8.43 -18.10
C VAL A 89 3.95 -9.56 -18.79
N PRO A 90 4.08 -9.53 -20.12
CA PRO A 90 4.91 -10.50 -20.82
C PRO A 90 6.35 -10.48 -20.30
N ARG A 91 6.98 -11.65 -20.25
CA ARG A 91 8.39 -11.74 -19.89
C ARG A 91 9.23 -10.93 -20.88
N GLY A 92 10.20 -10.18 -20.35
CA GLY A 92 11.02 -9.29 -21.17
C GLY A 92 10.47 -7.87 -21.30
N THR A 93 9.31 -7.58 -20.69
CA THR A 93 8.75 -6.23 -20.69
C THR A 93 9.68 -5.29 -19.93
N LEU A 94 9.92 -4.10 -20.51
CA LEU A 94 10.67 -3.03 -19.87
C LEU A 94 9.72 -2.00 -19.29
N ILE A 95 9.97 -1.60 -18.06
CA ILE A 95 9.12 -0.65 -17.35
C ILE A 95 9.89 0.65 -17.13
N TYR A 96 9.35 1.75 -17.64
CA TYR A 96 9.97 3.07 -17.56
C TYR A 96 9.07 4.02 -16.76
N ASP A 97 9.70 4.95 -16.06
CA ASP A 97 9.00 6.13 -15.56
C ASP A 97 8.78 7.08 -16.74
N ASN A 98 7.51 7.32 -17.10
CA ASN A 98 7.18 8.09 -18.27
C ASN A 98 7.52 9.59 -18.13
N GLU A 99 7.65 10.09 -16.90
CA GLU A 99 8.01 11.50 -16.66
C GLU A 99 9.51 11.75 -16.82
N THR A 100 10.33 10.81 -16.33
CA THR A 100 11.80 10.96 -16.39
C THR A 100 12.43 10.18 -17.53
N GLY A 101 11.71 9.24 -18.12
CA GLY A 101 12.26 8.34 -19.13
C GLY A 101 13.20 7.26 -18.58
N ARG A 102 13.33 7.18 -17.26
CA ARG A 102 14.28 6.27 -16.60
C ARG A 102 13.74 4.84 -16.60
N LEU A 103 14.59 3.88 -16.94
CA LEU A 103 14.26 2.47 -16.84
C LEU A 103 14.14 2.09 -15.36
N MET A 104 12.97 1.56 -14.99
CA MET A 104 12.71 1.10 -13.62
C MET A 104 12.98 -0.38 -13.45
N ALA A 105 12.62 -1.20 -14.43
CA ALA A 105 12.79 -2.65 -14.35
C ALA A 105 12.81 -3.29 -15.72
N ASP A 106 13.53 -4.42 -15.80
CA ASP A 106 13.54 -5.34 -16.93
C ASP A 106 12.94 -6.65 -16.45
N MET A 107 11.78 -7.01 -16.97
CA MET A 107 11.03 -8.20 -16.54
C MET A 107 11.45 -9.46 -17.29
N SER A 108 12.73 -9.60 -17.64
CA SER A 108 13.24 -10.79 -18.34
C SER A 108 13.55 -11.97 -17.40
N GLY A 109 13.66 -11.73 -16.09
CA GLY A 109 13.81 -12.76 -15.08
C GLY A 109 12.48 -13.32 -14.59
N ASP A 110 12.54 -14.11 -13.52
CA ASP A 110 11.36 -14.71 -12.89
C ASP A 110 10.82 -13.88 -11.72
N GLU A 111 11.53 -12.84 -11.33
CA GLU A 111 11.21 -12.08 -10.13
C GLU A 111 10.13 -11.02 -10.36
N ASP A 112 9.29 -10.84 -9.35
CA ASP A 112 8.34 -9.72 -9.31
C ASP A 112 9.10 -8.40 -9.09
N PHE A 113 8.53 -7.32 -9.58
CA PHE A 113 9.05 -5.97 -9.35
C PHE A 113 8.02 -5.11 -8.63
N VAL A 114 8.39 -4.58 -7.46
CA VAL A 114 7.53 -3.67 -6.70
C VAL A 114 7.74 -2.27 -7.26
N ALA A 115 6.78 -1.80 -8.06
CA ALA A 115 6.86 -0.50 -8.72
C ALA A 115 6.51 0.65 -7.77
N ALA A 116 5.53 0.45 -6.91
CA ALA A 116 5.11 1.45 -5.93
C ALA A 116 4.79 0.75 -4.63
N LYS A 117 5.38 1.23 -3.53
CA LYS A 117 5.19 0.62 -2.21
C LYS A 117 3.99 1.22 -1.51
N GLY A 118 3.20 0.37 -0.86
CA GLY A 118 2.13 0.83 0.01
C GLY A 118 2.65 1.63 1.19
N GLY A 119 1.83 2.55 1.68
CA GLY A 119 2.16 3.35 2.85
C GLY A 119 2.16 2.50 4.12
N ARG A 120 2.93 2.94 5.11
CA ARG A 120 2.96 2.26 6.42
C ARG A 120 1.76 2.67 7.25
N GLY A 121 1.22 1.72 8.02
CA GLY A 121 0.20 2.04 9.00
C GLY A 121 0.75 2.90 10.13
N GLY A 122 -0.06 3.83 10.63
CA GLY A 122 0.30 4.68 11.75
C GLY A 122 0.14 3.95 13.07
N TRP A 123 0.97 4.29 14.07
CA TRP A 123 0.88 3.70 15.40
C TRP A 123 -0.35 4.22 16.14
N GLY A 124 -1.11 3.32 16.76
CA GLY A 124 -2.15 3.67 17.70
C GLY A 124 -1.56 4.23 19.01
N ASN A 125 -2.42 4.85 19.82
CA ASN A 125 -1.96 5.51 21.02
C ASN A 125 -1.38 4.55 22.08
N SER A 126 -1.66 3.25 21.98
CA SER A 126 -1.07 2.26 22.89
C SER A 126 0.46 2.20 22.83
N HIS A 127 1.07 2.56 21.71
CA HIS A 127 2.53 2.62 21.57
C HIS A 127 3.15 3.80 22.29
N PHE A 128 2.37 4.81 22.68
CA PHE A 128 2.89 6.04 23.28
C PHE A 128 2.73 6.08 24.79
N ALA A 129 2.24 4.99 25.39
CA ALA A 129 2.16 4.89 26.84
C ALA A 129 3.57 4.74 27.43
N THR A 130 3.88 5.55 28.44
CA THR A 130 5.15 5.49 29.17
C THR A 130 4.88 5.55 30.67
N ALA A 131 5.90 5.33 31.49
CA ALA A 131 5.77 5.45 32.93
C ALA A 131 5.30 6.84 33.38
N THR A 132 5.65 7.87 32.62
CA THR A 132 5.28 9.26 32.91
C THR A 132 4.06 9.74 32.13
N ARG A 133 3.67 9.03 31.06
CA ARG A 133 2.51 9.36 30.24
C ARG A 133 1.69 8.10 30.00
N GLN A 134 0.67 7.91 30.83
CA GLN A 134 -0.17 6.72 30.76
C GLN A 134 -1.49 6.96 30.01
N VAL A 135 -1.74 8.21 29.57
CA VAL A 135 -2.99 8.59 28.89
C VAL A 135 -2.64 9.36 27.61
N PRO A 136 -1.95 8.72 26.65
CA PRO A 136 -1.61 9.42 25.41
C PRO A 136 -2.87 9.67 24.57
N ARG A 137 -3.03 10.93 24.18
CA ARG A 137 -4.20 11.39 23.40
C ARG A 137 -3.85 11.60 21.93
N PHE A 138 -2.80 10.97 21.45
CA PHE A 138 -2.38 11.12 20.06
C PHE A 138 -2.02 9.76 19.48
N SER A 139 -2.11 9.69 18.18
CA SER A 139 -1.66 8.57 17.36
C SER A 139 -0.90 9.13 16.17
N LYS A 140 -0.29 8.24 15.38
CA LYS A 140 0.35 8.66 14.13
C LYS A 140 -0.58 8.37 12.96
N PRO A 141 -0.67 9.29 11.97
CA PRO A 141 -1.36 8.98 10.72
C PRO A 141 -0.56 7.94 9.93
N GLY A 142 -1.24 7.25 9.04
CA GLY A 142 -0.58 6.42 8.06
C GLY A 142 0.20 7.27 7.07
N THR A 143 1.23 6.66 6.45
CA THR A 143 1.97 7.35 5.40
C THR A 143 1.28 7.12 4.06
N PRO A 144 1.40 8.08 3.11
CA PRO A 144 0.83 7.87 1.78
C PRO A 144 1.56 6.75 1.03
N GLY A 145 0.85 6.05 0.17
CA GLY A 145 1.45 5.10 -0.76
C GLY A 145 2.22 5.84 -1.85
N GLU A 146 3.21 5.15 -2.41
CA GLU A 146 3.95 5.70 -3.54
C GLU A 146 3.04 5.77 -4.77
N GLU A 147 3.28 6.75 -5.61
CA GLU A 147 2.52 6.94 -6.83
C GLU A 147 3.49 7.16 -7.98
N ILE A 148 3.27 6.42 -9.07
CA ILE A 148 3.91 6.71 -10.34
C ILE A 148 2.80 7.22 -11.24
N GLY A 149 2.86 8.51 -11.57
CA GLY A 149 1.81 9.13 -12.35
C GLY A 149 1.59 8.46 -13.69
N ARG A 150 2.68 8.05 -14.35
CA ARG A 150 2.62 7.30 -15.60
C ARG A 150 3.81 6.35 -15.69
N ALA A 151 3.53 5.08 -15.96
CA ALA A 151 4.54 4.09 -16.27
C ALA A 151 4.38 3.68 -17.73
N HIS A 152 5.51 3.63 -18.44
CA HIS A 152 5.55 3.14 -19.82
C HIS A 152 6.02 1.69 -19.79
N VAL A 153 5.22 0.79 -20.27
CA VAL A 153 5.52 -0.64 -20.28
C VAL A 153 5.59 -1.22 -21.71
#